data_e21c47aa39150f294f1345fd744d367c
#
_entry.id   e21c47aa39150f294f1345fd744d367c
#
_cell.length_a   1.000
_cell.length_b   1.000
_cell.length_c   1.000
_cell.angle_alpha   90.00
_cell.angle_beta   90.00
_cell.angle_gamma   90.00
#
_symmetry.space_group_name_H-M   'P 1'
#
loop_
_entity.id
_entity.type
_entity.pdbx_description
1 polymer ?
#
loop_
_entity_poly.entity_id
_entity_poly.type
_entity_poly.pdbx_seq_one_letter_code
_entity_poly.pdbx_strand_id
1 'polypeptide(L)'
;KFHKLESVSCKFSGNKGFHIGVPFQAFPDKIRDKETKNMFPEAPKKIAMYIKNMMLKEFGTRIMEFEKNDFNKILEKTGKKSNDIIYYENKIRKFNPESILEMDTLLISPRHLYRMPYSLHEKSGLVSTPLNPEKVMMFKKEFAIPKNVRISRHRFLGKNNADKNEAKQLLTEALDFSVKKETVKLKKEHELEIPQNALPEELFPPCVKLILDGLDEGRKRGLFTLINYFTSIGWDYDMIEKKLKEWNAKNKEPLREVYLLGQLKYHKQMRKRILPPNCDNEMYMVGIGVCKPDSFCSRIKNPAQYTTRKAWLINRGNKGKTKKGDIIPNQKVKI
;
A
#
# COMPACT_ATOMS: atom_id res chain seq x y z
N LYS A 1 -3.03 -16.06 -24.30
CA LYS A 1 -3.72 -16.37 -25.59
C LYS A 1 -4.44 -15.16 -26.17
N PHE A 2 -5.17 -14.35 -25.38
CA PHE A 2 -5.90 -13.18 -25.87
C PHE A 2 -4.99 -12.19 -26.64
N HIS A 3 -3.84 -11.83 -26.10
CA HIS A 3 -2.87 -10.93 -26.72
C HIS A 3 -1.86 -11.65 -27.62
N LYS A 4 -2.05 -12.94 -27.91
CA LYS A 4 -1.18 -13.77 -28.77
C LYS A 4 0.31 -13.74 -28.38
N LEU A 5 0.60 -13.61 -27.06
CA LEU A 5 1.97 -13.61 -26.56
C LEU A 5 2.49 -15.05 -26.45
N GLU A 6 3.61 -15.34 -27.07
CA GLU A 6 4.29 -16.63 -27.00
C GLU A 6 5.46 -16.60 -25.99
N SER A 7 6.09 -15.43 -25.81
CA SER A 7 7.23 -15.24 -24.90
C SER A 7 6.86 -15.15 -23.42
N VAL A 8 5.60 -15.42 -23.05
CA VAL A 8 5.20 -15.43 -21.66
C VAL A 8 5.97 -16.50 -20.89
N SER A 9 6.57 -16.12 -19.80
CA SER A 9 7.32 -17.00 -18.92
C SER A 9 6.69 -17.05 -17.54
N CYS A 10 6.84 -18.19 -16.87
CA CYS A 10 6.32 -18.39 -15.53
C CYS A 10 7.35 -19.08 -14.64
N LYS A 11 7.38 -18.70 -13.37
CA LYS A 11 8.13 -19.42 -12.34
C LYS A 11 7.37 -19.45 -11.03
N PHE A 12 7.54 -20.51 -10.27
CA PHE A 12 7.11 -20.59 -8.89
C PHE A 12 7.95 -19.64 -8.03
N SER A 13 7.31 -18.92 -7.12
CA SER A 13 7.99 -17.93 -6.27
C SER A 13 8.91 -18.54 -5.20
N GLY A 14 8.74 -19.82 -4.91
CA GLY A 14 9.38 -20.52 -3.80
C GLY A 14 8.51 -20.59 -2.54
N ASN A 15 7.31 -19.99 -2.50
CA ASN A 15 6.43 -20.03 -1.33
C ASN A 15 4.98 -20.34 -1.69
N LYS A 16 4.20 -19.33 -2.08
CA LYS A 16 2.74 -19.49 -2.30
C LYS A 16 2.31 -19.26 -3.74
N GLY A 17 2.96 -18.40 -4.48
CA GLY A 17 2.49 -17.90 -5.76
C GLY A 17 3.44 -18.14 -6.92
N PHE A 18 3.07 -17.55 -8.05
CA PHE A 18 3.83 -17.61 -9.29
C PHE A 18 4.18 -16.20 -9.76
N HIS A 19 5.35 -16.06 -10.38
CA HIS A 19 5.70 -14.86 -11.12
C HIS A 19 5.47 -15.12 -12.59
N ILE A 20 4.71 -14.25 -13.23
CA ILE A 20 4.48 -14.26 -14.67
C ILE A 20 5.23 -13.06 -15.24
N GLY A 21 5.95 -13.26 -16.33
CA GLY A 21 6.74 -12.21 -16.95
C GLY A 21 6.80 -12.31 -18.47
N VAL A 22 6.91 -11.16 -19.11
CA VAL A 22 7.16 -11.00 -20.55
C VAL A 22 8.51 -10.31 -20.67
N PRO A 23 9.46 -10.84 -21.46
CA PRO A 23 10.76 -10.23 -21.67
C PRO A 23 10.63 -8.82 -22.25
N PHE A 24 11.53 -7.91 -21.85
CA PHE A 24 11.50 -6.54 -22.36
C PHE A 24 11.62 -6.48 -23.90
N GLN A 25 12.33 -7.43 -24.50
CA GLN A 25 12.52 -7.54 -25.95
C GLN A 25 11.22 -7.77 -26.75
N ALA A 26 10.16 -8.27 -26.08
CA ALA A 26 8.84 -8.42 -26.68
C ALA A 26 8.09 -7.09 -26.86
N PHE A 27 8.53 -6.04 -26.18
CA PHE A 27 7.91 -4.72 -26.26
C PHE A 27 8.54 -3.87 -27.37
N PRO A 28 7.79 -2.89 -27.94
CA PRO A 28 8.34 -1.94 -28.89
C PRO A 28 9.35 -1.00 -28.20
N ASP A 29 10.36 -0.54 -28.94
CA ASP A 29 11.34 0.42 -28.44
C ASP A 29 10.69 1.75 -28.02
N LYS A 30 9.67 2.17 -28.78
CA LYS A 30 8.90 3.40 -28.54
C LYS A 30 7.41 3.15 -28.70
N ILE A 31 6.61 3.84 -27.87
CA ILE A 31 5.16 3.90 -28.00
C ILE A 31 4.68 5.32 -27.66
N ARG A 32 3.81 5.92 -28.51
CA ARG A 32 3.30 7.29 -28.32
C ARG A 32 4.43 8.29 -28.04
N ASP A 33 5.47 8.26 -28.87
CA ASP A 33 6.65 9.13 -28.81
C ASP A 33 7.49 9.01 -27.52
N LYS A 34 7.20 8.03 -26.66
CA LYS A 34 7.97 7.72 -25.45
C LYS A 34 8.78 6.45 -25.61
N GLU A 35 10.01 6.48 -25.17
CA GLU A 35 10.84 5.26 -25.09
C GLU A 35 10.29 4.31 -24.04
N THR A 36 10.02 3.07 -24.42
CA THR A 36 9.43 2.05 -23.53
C THR A 36 10.31 1.77 -22.31
N LYS A 37 11.64 1.84 -22.47
CA LYS A 37 12.58 1.63 -21.35
C LYS A 37 12.40 2.63 -20.21
N ASN A 38 11.90 3.84 -20.49
CA ASN A 38 11.68 4.91 -19.52
C ASN A 38 10.29 4.83 -18.86
N MET A 39 9.46 3.85 -19.22
CA MET A 39 8.10 3.72 -18.70
C MET A 39 8.00 2.79 -17.49
N PHE A 40 9.11 2.35 -16.93
CA PHE A 40 9.15 1.59 -15.69
C PHE A 40 9.16 2.56 -14.50
N PRO A 41 8.38 2.32 -13.43
CA PRO A 41 7.52 1.16 -13.14
C PRO A 41 6.05 1.31 -13.58
N GLU A 42 5.67 2.42 -14.23
CA GLU A 42 4.27 2.76 -14.51
C GLU A 42 3.64 1.82 -15.54
N ALA A 43 4.32 1.54 -16.65
CA ALA A 43 3.75 0.69 -17.70
C ALA A 43 3.48 -0.75 -17.22
N PRO A 44 4.41 -1.48 -16.58
CA PRO A 44 4.09 -2.80 -16.06
C PRO A 44 3.01 -2.80 -14.98
N LYS A 45 2.87 -1.73 -14.16
CA LYS A 45 1.75 -1.59 -13.24
C LYS A 45 0.42 -1.45 -13.97
N LYS A 46 0.37 -0.65 -15.03
CA LYS A 46 -0.83 -0.53 -15.88
C LYS A 46 -1.20 -1.84 -16.56
N ILE A 47 -0.20 -2.57 -17.07
CA ILE A 47 -0.41 -3.91 -17.65
C ILE A 47 -1.03 -4.85 -16.60
N ALA A 48 -0.49 -4.89 -15.38
CA ALA A 48 -1.00 -5.73 -14.31
C ALA A 48 -2.44 -5.36 -13.95
N MET A 49 -2.76 -4.07 -13.83
CA MET A 49 -4.13 -3.59 -13.55
C MET A 49 -5.10 -3.92 -14.68
N TYR A 50 -4.69 -3.75 -15.91
CA TYR A 50 -5.48 -4.07 -17.11
C TYR A 50 -5.82 -5.56 -17.15
N ILE A 51 -4.80 -6.43 -17.02
CA ILE A 51 -4.99 -7.88 -17.01
C ILE A 51 -5.89 -8.31 -15.85
N LYS A 52 -5.64 -7.76 -14.64
CA LYS A 52 -6.48 -8.05 -13.48
C LYS A 52 -7.95 -7.73 -13.77
N ASN A 53 -8.24 -6.55 -14.30
CA ASN A 53 -9.61 -6.12 -14.58
C ASN A 53 -10.28 -6.99 -15.64
N MET A 54 -9.57 -7.34 -16.72
CA MET A 54 -10.08 -8.27 -17.73
C MET A 54 -10.48 -9.63 -17.15
N MET A 55 -9.65 -10.15 -16.25
CA MET A 55 -9.85 -11.49 -15.69
C MET A 55 -10.95 -11.53 -14.63
N LEU A 56 -11.15 -10.45 -13.87
CA LEU A 56 -12.02 -10.45 -12.69
C LEU A 56 -13.45 -10.90 -13.00
N LYS A 57 -14.03 -10.43 -14.09
CA LYS A 57 -15.42 -10.76 -14.45
C LYS A 57 -15.57 -12.26 -14.75
N GLU A 58 -14.72 -12.77 -15.64
CA GLU A 58 -14.75 -14.17 -16.04
C GLU A 58 -14.40 -15.10 -14.88
N PHE A 59 -13.37 -14.72 -14.11
CA PHE A 59 -12.94 -15.44 -12.92
C PHE A 59 -14.06 -15.53 -11.88
N GLY A 60 -14.74 -14.43 -11.61
CA GLY A 60 -15.87 -14.41 -10.68
C GLY A 60 -17.01 -15.30 -11.13
N THR A 61 -17.38 -15.26 -12.43
CA THR A 61 -18.42 -16.12 -13.00
C THR A 61 -18.06 -17.59 -12.87
N ARG A 62 -16.84 -17.97 -13.26
CA ARG A 62 -16.38 -19.38 -13.17
C ARG A 62 -16.34 -19.92 -11.75
N ILE A 63 -15.94 -19.10 -10.77
CA ILE A 63 -15.97 -19.52 -9.36
C ILE A 63 -17.40 -19.75 -8.91
N MET A 64 -18.32 -18.83 -9.23
CA MET A 64 -19.73 -18.97 -8.83
C MET A 64 -20.37 -20.22 -9.48
N GLU A 65 -20.08 -20.47 -10.75
CA GLU A 65 -20.54 -21.68 -11.45
C GLU A 65 -19.98 -22.95 -10.81
N PHE A 66 -18.67 -22.98 -10.53
CA PHE A 66 -17.99 -24.12 -9.90
C PHE A 66 -18.56 -24.45 -8.51
N GLU A 67 -18.82 -23.43 -7.72
CA GLU A 67 -19.42 -23.57 -6.39
C GLU A 67 -20.96 -23.59 -6.42
N LYS A 68 -21.58 -23.77 -7.60
CA LYS A 68 -23.03 -23.85 -7.80
C LYS A 68 -23.79 -22.65 -7.19
N ASN A 69 -23.22 -21.46 -7.31
CA ASN A 69 -23.72 -20.21 -6.74
C ASN A 69 -23.88 -20.20 -5.20
N ASP A 70 -23.15 -21.10 -4.51
CA ASP A 70 -23.18 -21.21 -3.06
C ASP A 70 -22.06 -20.41 -2.41
N PHE A 71 -22.42 -19.24 -1.87
CA PHE A 71 -21.47 -18.36 -1.18
C PHE A 71 -20.90 -18.99 0.10
N ASN A 72 -21.64 -19.88 0.77
CA ASN A 72 -21.16 -20.50 2.01
C ASN A 72 -20.00 -21.43 1.74
N LYS A 73 -20.05 -22.18 0.64
CA LYS A 73 -18.92 -23.01 0.21
C LYS A 73 -17.66 -22.19 -0.10
N ILE A 74 -17.84 -21.00 -0.70
CA ILE A 74 -16.70 -20.10 -0.96
C ILE A 74 -16.11 -19.60 0.36
N LEU A 75 -16.96 -19.22 1.33
CA LEU A 75 -16.53 -18.78 2.66
C LEU A 75 -15.76 -19.90 3.39
N GLU A 76 -16.31 -21.11 3.42
CA GLU A 76 -15.69 -22.26 4.06
C GLU A 76 -14.32 -22.60 3.46
N LYS A 77 -14.23 -22.68 2.12
CA LYS A 77 -12.97 -22.99 1.43
C LYS A 77 -11.91 -21.92 1.55
N THR A 78 -12.30 -20.66 1.66
CA THR A 78 -11.35 -19.54 1.72
C THR A 78 -10.98 -19.14 3.14
N GLY A 79 -11.80 -19.47 4.14
CA GLY A 79 -11.65 -19.01 5.53
C GLY A 79 -11.79 -17.49 5.69
N LYS A 80 -12.32 -16.79 4.70
CA LYS A 80 -12.47 -15.31 4.71
C LYS A 80 -13.82 -14.91 5.31
N LYS A 81 -13.90 -13.67 5.79
CA LYS A 81 -15.14 -13.11 6.32
C LYS A 81 -16.15 -12.83 5.21
N SER A 82 -17.43 -12.94 5.51
CA SER A 82 -18.52 -12.69 4.54
C SER A 82 -18.41 -11.30 3.90
N ASN A 83 -18.06 -10.26 4.66
CA ASN A 83 -17.92 -8.88 4.18
C ASN A 83 -16.76 -8.68 3.19
N ASP A 84 -15.79 -9.58 3.15
CA ASP A 84 -14.66 -9.52 2.20
C ASP A 84 -15.04 -10.16 0.86
N ILE A 85 -15.88 -11.21 0.92
CA ILE A 85 -16.25 -12.03 -0.25
C ILE A 85 -17.52 -11.52 -0.93
N ILE A 86 -18.41 -10.88 -0.16
CA ILE A 86 -19.74 -10.50 -0.62
C ILE A 86 -19.91 -9.00 -0.56
N TYR A 87 -20.43 -8.43 -1.64
CA TYR A 87 -20.92 -7.05 -1.64
C TYR A 87 -22.36 -6.99 -2.15
N TYR A 88 -23.03 -5.88 -1.87
CA TYR A 88 -24.40 -5.66 -2.31
C TYR A 88 -24.45 -4.54 -3.35
N GLU A 89 -25.03 -4.83 -4.50
CA GLU A 89 -25.33 -3.86 -5.53
C GLU A 89 -26.83 -3.90 -5.82
N ASN A 90 -27.51 -2.77 -5.69
CA ASN A 90 -28.97 -2.67 -5.82
C ASN A 90 -29.74 -3.71 -4.96
N LYS A 91 -29.28 -3.93 -3.73
CA LYS A 91 -29.79 -4.96 -2.80
C LYS A 91 -29.57 -6.42 -3.25
N ILE A 92 -28.91 -6.65 -4.35
CA ILE A 92 -28.57 -7.99 -4.84
C ILE A 92 -27.18 -8.36 -4.27
N ARG A 93 -27.11 -9.58 -3.72
CA ARG A 93 -25.86 -10.15 -3.19
C ARG A 93 -24.97 -10.56 -4.34
N LYS A 94 -23.75 -10.02 -4.40
CA LYS A 94 -22.76 -10.34 -5.42
C LYS A 94 -21.45 -10.81 -4.82
N PHE A 95 -20.76 -11.67 -5.57
CA PHE A 95 -19.44 -12.17 -5.23
C PHE A 95 -18.37 -11.14 -5.59
N ASN A 96 -17.40 -10.94 -4.68
CA ASN A 96 -16.22 -10.13 -4.92
C ASN A 96 -15.02 -10.99 -5.34
N PRO A 97 -14.72 -11.15 -6.62
CA PRO A 97 -13.61 -11.99 -7.07
C PRO A 97 -12.24 -11.43 -6.69
N GLU A 98 -12.12 -10.12 -6.42
CA GLU A 98 -10.87 -9.51 -5.93
C GLU A 98 -10.46 -10.05 -4.55
N SER A 99 -11.41 -10.52 -3.77
CA SER A 99 -11.15 -11.12 -2.46
C SER A 99 -10.31 -12.40 -2.55
N ILE A 100 -10.37 -13.11 -3.68
CA ILE A 100 -9.67 -14.39 -3.88
C ILE A 100 -8.48 -14.23 -4.80
N LEU A 101 -8.59 -13.42 -5.86
CA LEU A 101 -7.50 -13.18 -6.80
C LEU A 101 -6.52 -12.15 -6.25
N GLU A 102 -5.46 -12.63 -5.63
CA GLU A 102 -4.35 -11.79 -5.17
C GLU A 102 -3.34 -11.59 -6.30
N MET A 103 -3.29 -10.40 -6.87
CA MET A 103 -2.23 -9.99 -7.79
C MET A 103 -1.35 -8.94 -7.11
N ASP A 104 -0.13 -9.37 -6.72
CA ASP A 104 0.83 -8.50 -6.07
C ASP A 104 1.55 -7.62 -7.09
N THR A 105 1.22 -6.34 -7.11
CA THR A 105 1.89 -5.32 -7.92
C THR A 105 2.99 -4.57 -7.18
N LEU A 106 3.20 -4.84 -5.89
CA LEU A 106 4.24 -4.19 -5.08
C LEU A 106 5.65 -4.54 -5.58
N LEU A 107 5.81 -5.74 -6.14
CA LEU A 107 7.07 -6.17 -6.76
C LEU A 107 7.47 -5.33 -7.98
N ILE A 108 6.52 -4.60 -8.59
CA ILE A 108 6.78 -3.71 -9.73
C ILE A 108 7.26 -2.37 -9.19
N SER A 109 8.49 -2.33 -8.71
CA SER A 109 9.13 -1.14 -8.15
C SER A 109 10.65 -1.22 -8.29
N PRO A 110 11.34 -0.09 -8.53
CA PRO A 110 12.81 -0.05 -8.64
C PRO A 110 13.54 -0.54 -7.37
N ARG A 111 12.86 -0.56 -6.24
CA ARG A 111 13.44 -0.96 -4.94
C ARG A 111 13.23 -2.42 -4.59
N HIS A 112 12.37 -3.14 -5.31
CA HIS A 112 12.10 -4.54 -5.03
C HIS A 112 12.99 -5.44 -5.86
N LEU A 113 13.61 -6.39 -5.18
CA LEU A 113 14.39 -7.44 -5.80
C LEU A 113 13.49 -8.60 -6.21
N TYR A 114 13.71 -9.09 -7.41
CA TYR A 114 13.08 -10.31 -7.88
C TYR A 114 13.87 -11.53 -7.40
N ARG A 115 13.17 -12.50 -6.83
CA ARG A 115 13.81 -13.77 -6.47
C ARG A 115 14.37 -14.44 -7.71
N MET A 116 15.65 -14.75 -7.67
CA MET A 116 16.33 -15.39 -8.80
C MET A 116 15.79 -16.82 -9.03
N PRO A 117 15.62 -17.25 -10.29
CA PRO A 117 15.37 -18.66 -10.57
C PRO A 117 16.40 -19.58 -9.90
N TYR A 118 15.93 -20.70 -9.39
CA TYR A 118 16.71 -21.71 -8.67
C TYR A 118 17.29 -21.27 -7.33
N SER A 119 16.95 -20.10 -6.82
CA SER A 119 17.28 -19.73 -5.44
C SER A 119 16.28 -20.29 -4.44
N LEU A 120 16.76 -20.55 -3.22
CA LEU A 120 15.94 -21.00 -2.08
C LEU A 120 15.11 -19.83 -1.52
N HIS A 121 13.90 -20.12 -1.12
CA HIS A 121 13.08 -19.20 -0.36
C HIS A 121 13.33 -19.37 1.14
N GLU A 122 13.75 -18.31 1.82
CA GLU A 122 14.24 -18.32 3.19
C GLU A 122 13.24 -18.88 4.22
N LYS A 123 11.93 -18.69 4.00
CA LYS A 123 10.90 -19.14 4.95
C LYS A 123 10.40 -20.56 4.68
N SER A 124 10.36 -20.98 3.43
CA SER A 124 9.77 -22.27 3.04
C SER A 124 10.80 -23.35 2.75
N GLY A 125 12.07 -22.96 2.49
CA GLY A 125 13.10 -23.87 2.01
C GLY A 125 12.87 -24.43 0.60
N LEU A 126 11.84 -23.93 -0.11
CA LEU A 126 11.53 -24.36 -1.48
C LEU A 126 12.29 -23.54 -2.50
N VAL A 127 12.55 -24.15 -3.64
CA VAL A 127 13.28 -23.51 -4.75
C VAL A 127 12.33 -22.76 -5.66
N SER A 128 12.72 -21.54 -6.08
CA SER A 128 12.01 -20.78 -7.11
C SER A 128 12.29 -21.37 -8.49
N THR A 129 11.36 -22.15 -9.04
CA THR A 129 11.57 -22.93 -10.28
C THR A 129 10.84 -22.35 -11.48
N PRO A 130 11.52 -22.14 -12.62
CA PRO A 130 10.86 -21.86 -13.88
C PRO A 130 9.97 -23.02 -14.34
N LEU A 131 8.84 -22.69 -14.93
CA LEU A 131 7.80 -23.64 -15.34
C LEU A 131 7.34 -23.38 -16.76
N ASN A 132 6.78 -24.42 -17.39
CA ASN A 132 5.98 -24.23 -18.58
C ASN A 132 4.67 -23.49 -18.19
N PRO A 133 4.37 -22.30 -18.75
CA PRO A 133 3.15 -21.58 -18.45
C PRO A 133 1.86 -22.38 -18.68
N GLU A 134 1.84 -23.28 -19.67
CA GLU A 134 0.68 -24.11 -19.97
C GLU A 134 0.44 -25.21 -18.94
N LYS A 135 1.50 -25.63 -18.23
CA LYS A 135 1.45 -26.69 -17.23
C LYS A 135 1.42 -26.19 -15.79
N VAL A 136 1.19 -24.89 -15.57
CA VAL A 136 1.17 -24.31 -14.24
C VAL A 136 0.15 -24.94 -13.31
N MET A 137 -1.00 -25.36 -13.83
CA MET A 137 -2.06 -26.06 -13.06
C MET A 137 -1.66 -27.46 -12.58
N MET A 138 -0.64 -28.07 -13.19
CA MET A 138 -0.11 -29.37 -12.78
C MET A 138 1.04 -29.25 -11.78
N PHE A 139 1.43 -28.04 -11.42
CA PHE A 139 2.54 -27.80 -10.50
C PHE A 139 2.16 -28.22 -9.07
N LYS A 140 3.04 -28.98 -8.45
CA LYS A 140 2.96 -29.36 -7.03
C LYS A 140 4.19 -28.83 -6.29
N LYS A 141 4.02 -28.41 -5.04
CA LYS A 141 5.13 -27.88 -4.22
C LYS A 141 6.26 -28.88 -4.01
N GLU A 142 5.96 -30.16 -4.06
CA GLU A 142 6.95 -31.24 -3.96
C GLU A 142 8.02 -31.16 -5.07
N PHE A 143 7.67 -30.61 -6.24
CA PHE A 143 8.61 -30.39 -7.34
C PHE A 143 9.63 -29.27 -7.06
N ALA A 144 9.35 -28.42 -6.07
CA ALA A 144 10.22 -27.32 -5.65
C ALA A 144 11.08 -27.67 -4.42
N ILE A 145 10.97 -28.87 -3.88
CA ILE A 145 11.90 -29.36 -2.82
C ILE A 145 13.29 -29.51 -3.45
N PRO A 146 14.38 -29.02 -2.83
CA PRO A 146 15.72 -28.98 -3.42
C PRO A 146 16.17 -30.29 -4.08
N LYS A 147 15.91 -31.44 -3.43
CA LYS A 147 16.28 -32.77 -3.95
C LYS A 147 15.47 -33.20 -5.19
N ASN A 148 14.31 -32.60 -5.42
CA ASN A 148 13.41 -32.96 -6.53
C ASN A 148 13.50 -31.99 -7.71
N VAL A 149 14.20 -30.85 -7.52
CA VAL A 149 14.31 -29.81 -8.55
C VAL A 149 15.11 -30.33 -9.74
N ARG A 150 14.54 -30.13 -10.93
CA ARG A 150 15.22 -30.38 -12.19
C ARG A 150 15.33 -29.07 -12.97
N ILE A 151 16.43 -28.89 -13.69
CA ILE A 151 16.62 -27.70 -14.55
C ILE A 151 15.59 -27.76 -15.66
N SER A 152 14.76 -26.70 -15.73
CA SER A 152 13.72 -26.56 -16.76
C SER A 152 14.31 -26.05 -18.07
N ARG A 153 13.76 -26.50 -19.19
CA ARG A 153 14.03 -25.92 -20.52
C ARG A 153 13.45 -24.50 -20.65
N HIS A 154 12.42 -24.18 -19.84
CA HIS A 154 11.78 -22.88 -19.84
C HIS A 154 12.61 -21.90 -19.00
N ARG A 155 13.03 -20.80 -19.62
CA ARG A 155 13.77 -19.73 -18.94
C ARG A 155 12.80 -18.63 -18.55
N PHE A 156 12.87 -18.19 -17.30
CA PHE A 156 12.10 -17.03 -16.86
C PHE A 156 12.71 -15.75 -17.44
N LEU A 157 11.92 -14.96 -18.16
CA LEU A 157 12.34 -13.75 -18.87
C LEU A 157 13.48 -14.01 -19.90
N GLY A 158 13.43 -15.14 -20.59
CA GLY A 158 14.41 -15.52 -21.61
C GLY A 158 14.40 -14.57 -22.81
N LYS A 159 15.49 -13.83 -23.02
CA LYS A 159 15.60 -12.80 -24.06
C LYS A 159 15.46 -13.36 -25.49
N ASN A 160 15.95 -14.56 -25.70
CA ASN A 160 16.06 -15.16 -27.05
C ASN A 160 14.72 -15.75 -27.57
N ASN A 161 13.69 -15.78 -26.75
CA ASN A 161 12.39 -16.37 -27.08
C ASN A 161 11.31 -15.30 -27.32
N ALA A 162 11.70 -14.05 -27.46
CA ALA A 162 10.77 -12.95 -27.61
C ALA A 162 10.83 -12.36 -29.01
N ASP A 163 9.71 -12.40 -29.71
CA ASP A 163 9.56 -11.69 -30.96
C ASP A 163 9.39 -10.20 -30.75
N LYS A 164 10.12 -9.39 -31.50
CA LYS A 164 10.06 -7.94 -31.37
C LYS A 164 8.64 -7.43 -31.63
N ASN A 165 8.14 -6.57 -30.76
CA ASN A 165 6.78 -6.00 -30.82
C ASN A 165 5.62 -6.96 -30.52
N GLU A 166 5.86 -8.19 -30.15
CA GLU A 166 4.84 -9.16 -29.78
C GLU A 166 3.88 -8.60 -28.70
N ALA A 167 4.43 -7.90 -27.71
CA ALA A 167 3.65 -7.28 -26.61
C ALA A 167 3.16 -5.85 -26.91
N LYS A 168 3.25 -5.36 -28.16
CA LYS A 168 2.81 -4.01 -28.52
C LYS A 168 1.32 -3.80 -28.24
N GLN A 169 0.48 -4.76 -28.65
CA GLN A 169 -0.97 -4.69 -28.43
C GLN A 169 -1.28 -4.64 -26.92
N LEU A 170 -0.70 -5.55 -26.13
CA LEU A 170 -0.87 -5.56 -24.68
C LEU A 170 -0.50 -4.22 -24.04
N LEU A 171 0.63 -3.65 -24.42
CA LEU A 171 1.08 -2.37 -23.88
C LEU A 171 0.16 -1.23 -24.29
N THR A 172 -0.29 -1.19 -25.56
CA THR A 172 -1.20 -0.17 -26.07
C THR A 172 -2.52 -0.18 -25.29
N GLU A 173 -3.15 -1.35 -25.20
CA GLU A 173 -4.43 -1.52 -24.51
C GLU A 173 -4.33 -1.21 -23.02
N ALA A 174 -3.22 -1.60 -22.37
CA ALA A 174 -2.98 -1.28 -20.97
C ALA A 174 -2.75 0.23 -20.73
N LEU A 175 -2.15 0.93 -21.69
CA LEU A 175 -1.97 2.38 -21.60
C LEU A 175 -3.27 3.15 -21.83
N ASP A 176 -4.16 2.62 -22.69
CA ASP A 176 -5.50 3.16 -22.96
C ASP A 176 -6.50 2.81 -21.88
N PHE A 177 -6.22 1.74 -21.15
CA PHE A 177 -7.06 1.30 -20.08
C PHE A 177 -7.12 2.36 -18.97
N SER A 178 -8.24 3.06 -18.94
CA SER A 178 -8.63 3.83 -17.76
C SER A 178 -9.62 2.96 -16.97
N VAL A 179 -9.25 2.56 -15.78
CA VAL A 179 -10.28 2.13 -14.82
C VAL A 179 -11.26 3.31 -14.77
N LYS A 180 -12.45 3.18 -15.40
CA LYS A 180 -13.57 3.98 -14.95
C LYS A 180 -13.62 3.67 -13.46
N LYS A 181 -13.11 4.59 -12.65
CA LYS A 181 -13.49 4.61 -11.26
C LYS A 181 -15.00 4.71 -11.32
N GLU A 182 -15.71 3.56 -11.29
CA GLU A 182 -16.99 3.57 -10.66
C GLU A 182 -16.68 4.30 -9.37
N THR A 183 -17.19 5.47 -9.28
CA THR A 183 -17.25 6.20 -8.06
C THR A 183 -18.11 5.37 -7.12
N VAL A 184 -17.54 4.28 -6.57
CA VAL A 184 -17.74 4.03 -5.17
C VAL A 184 -17.45 5.41 -4.62
N LYS A 185 -18.50 6.13 -4.24
CA LYS A 185 -18.39 7.33 -3.45
C LYS A 185 -17.55 6.91 -2.25
N LEU A 186 -16.23 6.92 -2.42
CA LEU A 186 -15.31 7.04 -1.32
C LEU A 186 -15.95 8.21 -0.61
N LYS A 187 -16.57 7.92 0.55
CA LYS A 187 -16.92 8.96 1.50
C LYS A 187 -15.75 9.90 1.39
N LYS A 188 -15.98 11.14 0.90
CA LYS A 188 -14.94 12.16 0.81
C LYS A 188 -14.17 11.96 2.09
N GLU A 189 -12.97 11.39 2.01
CA GLU A 189 -12.05 11.52 3.12
C GLU A 189 -12.04 13.03 3.25
N HIS A 190 -12.64 13.52 4.31
CA HIS A 190 -12.49 14.91 4.68
C HIS A 190 -10.98 15.06 4.73
N GLU A 191 -10.42 15.71 3.70
CA GLU A 191 -9.04 16.14 3.76
C GLU A 191 -8.98 16.91 5.06
N LEU A 192 -8.34 16.30 6.05
CA LEU A 192 -8.15 16.97 7.33
C LEU A 192 -7.33 18.20 6.98
N GLU A 193 -7.99 19.36 7.01
CA GLU A 193 -7.32 20.63 6.81
C GLU A 193 -6.15 20.67 7.81
N ILE A 194 -4.97 20.92 7.27
CA ILE A 194 -3.79 21.07 8.13
C ILE A 194 -4.05 22.32 8.97
N PRO A 195 -3.91 22.23 10.29
CA PRO A 195 -3.95 23.42 11.12
C PRO A 195 -2.91 24.44 10.61
N GLN A 196 -3.31 25.69 10.44
CA GLN A 196 -2.42 26.76 10.01
C GLN A 196 -1.26 27.00 10.99
N ASN A 197 -1.51 26.70 12.27
CA ASN A 197 -0.51 26.78 13.34
C ASN A 197 -0.24 25.38 13.91
N ALA A 198 1.00 25.13 14.30
CA ALA A 198 1.41 23.91 14.99
C ALA A 198 0.58 23.65 16.22
N LEU A 199 -0.03 22.47 16.33
CA LEU A 199 -0.78 22.11 17.54
C LEU A 199 0.18 21.70 18.67
N PRO A 200 -0.09 22.13 19.91
CA PRO A 200 0.81 21.96 21.02
C PRO A 200 0.85 20.51 21.55
N GLU A 201 1.93 20.19 22.27
CA GLU A 201 2.24 18.84 22.76
C GLU A 201 1.25 18.29 23.80
N GLU A 202 0.56 19.18 24.53
CA GLU A 202 -0.47 18.82 25.51
C GLU A 202 -1.63 18.06 24.89
N LEU A 203 -1.85 18.28 23.58
CA LEU A 203 -2.92 17.65 22.82
C LEU A 203 -2.52 16.28 22.22
N PHE A 204 -1.28 15.85 22.38
CA PHE A 204 -0.80 14.60 21.80
C PHE A 204 -1.50 13.38 22.39
N PRO A 205 -1.80 12.38 21.57
CA PRO A 205 -2.36 11.11 22.05
C PRO A 205 -1.34 10.32 22.87
N PRO A 206 -1.81 9.42 23.75
CA PRO A 206 -0.92 8.62 24.60
C PRO A 206 0.15 7.87 23.85
N CYS A 207 -0.17 7.28 22.69
CA CYS A 207 0.80 6.54 21.87
C CYS A 207 1.95 7.41 21.36
N VAL A 208 1.68 8.66 20.96
CA VAL A 208 2.73 9.58 20.48
C VAL A 208 3.62 10.00 21.64
N LYS A 209 3.05 10.29 22.82
CA LYS A 209 3.82 10.60 24.03
C LYS A 209 4.77 9.46 24.39
N LEU A 210 4.25 8.22 24.39
CA LEU A 210 5.08 7.03 24.65
C LEU A 210 6.18 6.81 23.61
N ILE A 211 5.93 7.11 22.33
CA ILE A 211 6.99 7.09 21.32
C ILE A 211 8.06 8.12 21.68
N LEU A 212 7.66 9.35 22.05
CA LEU A 212 8.57 10.47 22.34
C LEU A 212 9.39 10.25 23.62
N ASP A 213 8.99 9.34 24.51
CA ASP A 213 9.75 8.94 25.70
C ASP A 213 10.93 8.02 25.36
N GLY A 214 10.99 7.53 24.10
CA GLY A 214 12.03 6.62 23.61
C GLY A 214 11.50 5.21 23.37
N LEU A 215 12.17 4.47 22.48
CA LEU A 215 11.81 3.11 22.10
C LEU A 215 13.00 2.17 22.22
N ASP A 216 12.76 0.97 22.75
CA ASP A 216 13.74 -0.12 22.70
C ASP A 216 13.78 -0.76 21.32
N GLU A 217 12.59 -1.04 20.76
CA GLU A 217 12.43 -1.63 19.42
C GLU A 217 11.46 -0.81 18.56
N GLY A 218 11.45 -1.07 17.24
CA GLY A 218 10.52 -0.40 16.33
C GLY A 218 10.84 1.06 16.00
N ARG A 219 12.03 1.55 16.30
CA ARG A 219 12.47 2.95 16.09
C ARG A 219 12.23 3.47 14.68
N LYS A 220 12.42 2.64 13.63
CA LYS A 220 12.13 3.04 12.25
C LYS A 220 10.63 3.26 12.02
N ARG A 221 9.78 2.45 12.64
CA ARG A 221 8.31 2.61 12.62
C ARG A 221 7.88 3.82 13.42
N GLY A 222 8.50 4.05 14.58
CA GLY A 222 8.33 5.26 15.38
C GLY A 222 8.68 6.52 14.61
N LEU A 223 9.85 6.56 13.95
CA LEU A 223 10.28 7.67 13.10
C LEU A 223 9.27 7.97 11.99
N PHE A 224 8.83 6.95 11.25
CA PHE A 224 7.82 7.10 10.22
C PHE A 224 6.50 7.68 10.79
N THR A 225 6.05 7.16 11.92
CA THR A 225 4.83 7.64 12.59
C THR A 225 4.97 9.10 13.01
N LEU A 226 6.09 9.49 13.63
CA LEU A 226 6.32 10.85 14.10
C LEU A 226 6.41 11.86 12.95
N ILE A 227 7.14 11.58 11.87
CA ILE A 227 7.24 12.49 10.72
C ILE A 227 5.84 12.77 10.15
N ASN A 228 5.06 11.71 9.88
CA ASN A 228 3.73 11.86 9.30
C ASN A 228 2.72 12.48 10.28
N TYR A 229 2.88 12.22 11.58
CA TYR A 229 2.08 12.82 12.62
C TYR A 229 2.30 14.33 12.73
N PHE A 230 3.55 14.77 12.91
CA PHE A 230 3.89 16.18 13.09
C PHE A 230 3.50 17.02 11.88
N THR A 231 3.79 16.55 10.67
CA THR A 231 3.36 17.22 9.43
C THR A 231 1.84 17.29 9.30
N SER A 232 1.10 16.34 9.91
CA SER A 232 -0.36 16.33 9.88
C SER A 232 -1.01 17.28 10.88
N ILE A 233 -0.29 17.73 11.89
CA ILE A 233 -0.76 18.65 12.93
C ILE A 233 -0.16 20.06 12.83
N GLY A 234 0.43 20.39 11.68
CA GLY A 234 0.87 21.74 11.33
C GLY A 234 2.28 22.12 11.77
N TRP A 235 3.12 21.17 12.19
CA TRP A 235 4.52 21.45 12.52
C TRP A 235 5.35 21.66 11.24
N ASP A 236 6.24 22.65 11.26
CA ASP A 236 7.23 22.85 10.20
C ASP A 236 8.38 21.82 10.30
N TYR A 237 9.16 21.71 9.23
CA TYR A 237 10.22 20.72 9.15
C TYR A 237 11.38 20.96 10.11
N ASP A 238 11.64 22.22 10.48
CA ASP A 238 12.75 22.58 11.38
C ASP A 238 12.39 22.22 12.82
N MET A 239 11.15 22.48 13.24
CA MET A 239 10.60 22.00 14.51
C MET A 239 10.61 20.47 14.58
N ILE A 240 10.20 19.81 13.49
CA ILE A 240 10.17 18.35 13.40
C ILE A 240 11.58 17.77 13.53
N GLU A 241 12.56 18.33 12.81
CA GLU A 241 13.95 17.86 12.89
C GLU A 241 14.50 17.97 14.32
N LYS A 242 14.31 19.10 14.97
CA LYS A 242 14.74 19.30 16.37
C LYS A 242 14.11 18.25 17.28
N LYS A 243 12.78 18.08 17.19
CA LYS A 243 12.06 17.12 18.04
C LYS A 243 12.45 15.67 17.77
N LEU A 244 12.72 15.32 16.52
CA LEU A 244 13.20 13.98 16.15
C LEU A 244 14.61 13.69 16.66
N LYS A 245 15.51 14.69 16.70
CA LYS A 245 16.86 14.53 17.29
C LYS A 245 16.77 14.33 18.80
N GLU A 246 15.95 15.12 19.50
CA GLU A 246 15.66 14.97 20.93
C GLU A 246 15.08 13.57 21.23
N TRP A 247 14.09 13.12 20.45
CA TRP A 247 13.52 11.78 20.59
C TRP A 247 14.55 10.68 20.32
N ASN A 248 15.34 10.82 19.27
CA ASN A 248 16.31 9.80 18.89
C ASN A 248 17.37 9.56 19.98
N ALA A 249 17.76 10.60 20.70
CA ALA A 249 18.70 10.49 21.82
C ALA A 249 18.14 9.70 23.01
N LYS A 250 16.82 9.62 23.16
CA LYS A 250 16.15 8.86 24.22
C LYS A 250 15.99 7.37 23.91
N ASN A 251 16.21 6.96 22.65
CA ASN A 251 16.11 5.55 22.29
C ASN A 251 17.27 4.77 22.86
N LYS A 252 17.05 3.54 23.30
CA LYS A 252 18.08 2.65 23.83
C LYS A 252 19.27 2.49 22.87
N GLU A 253 18.98 2.37 21.58
CA GLU A 253 19.96 2.42 20.51
C GLU A 253 19.51 3.47 19.47
N PRO A 254 20.09 4.67 19.49
CA PRO A 254 19.72 5.72 18.56
C PRO A 254 19.89 5.32 17.09
N LEU A 255 18.97 5.75 16.24
CA LEU A 255 19.15 5.64 14.80
C LEU A 255 20.32 6.50 14.34
N ARG A 256 21.03 6.06 13.31
CA ARG A 256 22.08 6.88 12.69
C ARG A 256 21.46 8.19 12.17
N GLU A 257 22.08 9.32 12.48
CA GLU A 257 21.55 10.64 12.12
C GLU A 257 21.32 10.78 10.62
N VAL A 258 22.23 10.23 9.80
CA VAL A 258 22.10 10.21 8.34
C VAL A 258 20.79 9.50 7.90
N TYR A 259 20.38 8.44 8.61
CA TYR A 259 19.13 7.76 8.30
C TYR A 259 17.92 8.62 8.68
N LEU A 260 17.94 9.23 9.86
CA LEU A 260 16.86 10.12 10.33
C LEU A 260 16.66 11.30 9.39
N LEU A 261 17.73 12.03 9.10
CA LEU A 261 17.69 13.19 8.19
C LEU A 261 17.33 12.80 6.77
N GLY A 262 17.79 11.63 6.31
CA GLY A 262 17.44 11.09 5.00
C GLY A 262 15.93 10.83 4.86
N GLN A 263 15.28 10.27 5.91
CA GLN A 263 13.83 10.05 5.91
C GLN A 263 13.06 11.38 5.93
N LEU A 264 13.50 12.34 6.73
CA LEU A 264 12.88 13.67 6.81
C LEU A 264 13.01 14.42 5.47
N LYS A 265 14.20 14.42 4.86
CA LYS A 265 14.46 15.03 3.54
C LYS A 265 13.59 14.38 2.46
N TYR A 266 13.50 13.03 2.44
CA TYR A 266 12.64 12.31 1.50
C TYR A 266 11.18 12.72 1.67
N HIS A 267 10.69 12.80 2.91
CA HIS A 267 9.32 13.22 3.20
C HIS A 267 9.06 14.68 2.73
N LYS A 268 10.01 15.57 2.95
CA LYS A 268 9.93 16.99 2.49
C LYS A 268 9.86 17.09 0.95
N GLN A 269 10.54 16.21 0.23
CA GLN A 269 10.52 16.18 -1.24
C GLN A 269 9.25 15.54 -1.83
N MET A 270 8.53 14.73 -1.05
CA MET A 270 7.28 14.13 -1.48
C MET A 270 6.19 15.19 -1.55
N ARG A 271 5.63 15.43 -2.75
CA ARG A 271 4.50 16.37 -2.92
C ARG A 271 3.18 15.85 -2.36
N LYS A 272 3.10 14.56 -2.02
CA LYS A 272 1.90 13.91 -1.51
C LYS A 272 1.97 13.81 0.00
N ARG A 273 0.97 14.34 0.68
CA ARG A 273 0.81 14.18 2.13
C ARG A 273 0.52 12.73 2.49
N ILE A 274 1.21 12.23 3.49
CA ILE A 274 1.00 10.90 4.05
C ILE A 274 0.53 11.08 5.50
N LEU A 275 -0.63 10.51 5.84
CA LEU A 275 -1.11 10.49 7.22
C LEU A 275 -0.33 9.48 8.06
N PRO A 276 -0.26 9.65 9.39
CA PRO A 276 0.28 8.63 10.26
C PRO A 276 -0.55 7.34 10.15
N PRO A 277 0.03 6.18 10.46
CA PRO A 277 -0.67 4.89 10.41
C PRO A 277 -1.96 4.90 11.20
N ASN A 278 -2.97 4.19 10.72
CA ASN A 278 -4.21 4.01 11.44
C ASN A 278 -4.01 3.18 12.71
N CYS A 279 -4.86 3.42 13.71
CA CYS A 279 -4.79 2.73 14.99
C CYS A 279 -5.09 1.23 14.90
N ASP A 280 -5.83 0.79 13.86
CA ASP A 280 -6.13 -0.61 13.57
C ASP A 280 -4.97 -1.35 12.87
N ASN A 281 -3.92 -0.64 12.48
CA ASN A 281 -2.73 -1.25 11.91
C ASN A 281 -1.83 -1.81 13.02
N GLU A 282 -1.96 -3.10 13.26
CA GLU A 282 -1.24 -3.83 14.31
C GLU A 282 0.29 -3.73 14.22
N MET A 283 0.82 -3.45 13.03
CA MET A 283 2.28 -3.38 12.83
C MET A 283 2.93 -2.12 13.41
N TYR A 284 2.15 -1.07 13.71
CA TYR A 284 2.67 0.20 14.21
C TYR A 284 2.46 0.34 15.72
N MET A 285 1.46 1.10 16.18
CA MET A 285 1.31 1.43 17.60
C MET A 285 1.18 0.21 18.51
N VAL A 286 0.45 -0.81 18.06
CA VAL A 286 0.33 -2.09 18.79
C VAL A 286 1.64 -2.87 18.71
N GLY A 287 2.17 -3.05 17.50
CA GLY A 287 3.37 -3.86 17.26
C GLY A 287 4.68 -3.30 17.82
N ILE A 288 4.72 -2.03 18.23
CA ILE A 288 5.86 -1.43 18.95
C ILE A 288 5.54 -1.20 20.45
N GLY A 289 4.39 -1.70 20.95
CA GLY A 289 4.06 -1.70 22.36
C GLY A 289 3.60 -0.36 22.95
N VAL A 290 3.30 0.66 22.12
CA VAL A 290 2.94 2.01 22.58
C VAL A 290 1.43 2.29 22.56
N CYS A 291 0.60 1.36 22.12
CA CYS A 291 -0.84 1.53 22.07
C CYS A 291 -1.44 1.35 23.48
N LYS A 292 -1.65 2.48 24.19
CA LYS A 292 -2.37 2.53 25.45
C LYS A 292 -3.56 3.49 25.28
N PRO A 293 -4.71 3.00 24.75
CA PRO A 293 -5.84 3.85 24.40
C PRO A 293 -6.52 4.44 25.62
N ASP A 294 -6.88 5.72 25.52
CA ASP A 294 -7.80 6.39 26.45
C ASP A 294 -9.24 6.40 25.88
N SER A 295 -10.18 6.99 26.62
CA SER A 295 -11.59 7.07 26.23
C SER A 295 -11.82 7.84 24.90
N PHE A 296 -10.88 8.70 24.51
CA PHE A 296 -10.99 9.48 23.27
C PHE A 296 -10.54 8.67 22.04
N CYS A 297 -9.70 7.68 22.23
CA CYS A 297 -9.15 6.84 21.17
C CYS A 297 -10.22 6.07 20.38
N SER A 298 -11.34 5.70 21.00
CA SER A 298 -12.45 5.00 20.34
C SER A 298 -13.12 5.81 19.22
N ARG A 299 -12.89 7.12 19.17
CA ARG A 299 -13.53 8.07 18.24
C ARG A 299 -12.66 8.50 17.09
N ILE A 300 -11.47 7.93 16.94
CA ILE A 300 -10.46 8.33 15.96
C ILE A 300 -9.99 7.14 15.11
N LYS A 301 -9.41 7.44 13.96
CA LYS A 301 -8.79 6.43 13.08
C LYS A 301 -7.26 6.42 13.19
N ASN A 302 -6.64 7.57 13.50
CA ASN A 302 -5.19 7.71 13.58
C ASN A 302 -4.80 8.81 14.59
N PRO A 303 -3.53 8.85 15.03
CA PRO A 303 -3.04 9.82 16.00
C PRO A 303 -3.26 11.30 15.65
N ALA A 304 -3.18 11.66 14.35
CA ALA A 304 -3.40 13.04 13.94
C ALA A 304 -4.86 13.49 14.16
N GLN A 305 -5.82 12.60 13.90
CA GLN A 305 -7.23 12.87 14.18
C GLN A 305 -7.51 13.07 15.68
N TYR A 306 -6.77 12.39 16.56
CA TYR A 306 -6.88 12.60 17.99
C TYR A 306 -6.60 14.07 18.33
N THR A 307 -5.45 14.56 17.91
CA THR A 307 -4.98 15.90 18.24
C THR A 307 -5.85 16.98 17.60
N THR A 308 -6.19 16.85 16.32
CA THR A 308 -7.03 17.83 15.62
C THR A 308 -8.46 17.92 16.18
N ARG A 309 -9.06 16.79 16.53
CA ARG A 309 -10.40 16.78 17.15
C ARG A 309 -10.38 17.35 18.57
N LYS A 310 -9.34 17.05 19.33
CA LYS A 310 -9.18 17.59 20.69
C LYS A 310 -9.01 19.12 20.66
N ALA A 311 -8.16 19.62 19.74
CA ALA A 311 -8.00 21.05 19.51
C ALA A 311 -9.31 21.73 19.10
N TRP A 312 -10.07 21.11 18.19
CA TRP A 312 -11.37 21.64 17.75
C TRP A 312 -12.38 21.74 18.91
N LEU A 313 -12.45 20.73 19.79
CA LEU A 313 -13.35 20.73 20.94
C LEU A 313 -13.01 21.86 21.92
N ILE A 314 -11.72 22.08 22.20
CA ILE A 314 -11.27 23.16 23.07
C ILE A 314 -11.65 24.52 22.48
N ASN A 315 -11.38 24.75 21.19
CA ASN A 315 -11.71 25.98 20.50
C ASN A 315 -13.23 26.26 20.45
N ARG A 316 -14.05 25.21 20.36
CA ARG A 316 -15.50 25.33 20.38
C ARG A 316 -16.03 25.67 21.80
N GLY A 317 -15.42 25.08 22.83
CA GLY A 317 -15.74 25.40 24.22
C GLY A 317 -15.45 26.87 24.58
N ASN A 318 -14.37 27.41 24.04
CA ASN A 318 -13.98 28.81 24.25
C ASN A 318 -14.90 29.81 23.50
N LYS A 319 -15.35 29.47 22.27
CA LYS A 319 -16.32 30.30 21.53
C LYS A 319 -17.72 30.33 22.15
N GLY A 320 -18.06 29.36 22.99
CA GLY A 320 -19.31 29.34 23.78
C GLY A 320 -19.28 30.25 25.01
N LYS A 321 -18.08 30.57 25.51
CA LYS A 321 -17.91 31.45 26.70
C LYS A 321 -17.81 32.93 26.35
N THR A 322 -17.48 33.32 25.10
CA THR A 322 -17.33 34.71 24.64
C THR A 322 -18.64 35.34 24.11
N LYS A 323 -19.79 34.66 24.19
CA LYS A 323 -21.10 35.21 23.79
C LYS A 323 -21.93 35.74 24.97
N LYS A 324 -21.37 35.94 26.15
CA LYS A 324 -22.01 36.68 27.25
C LYS A 324 -20.99 37.65 27.83
N GLY A 325 -21.02 38.89 27.38
CA GLY A 325 -20.31 40.00 28.02
C GLY A 325 -19.44 40.79 27.02
N ASP A 326 -19.85 42.05 26.86
CA ASP A 326 -19.09 43.24 26.41
C ASP A 326 -19.03 43.55 24.92
N ILE A 327 -19.99 44.36 24.58
CA ILE A 327 -19.96 45.34 23.50
C ILE A 327 -18.92 46.40 23.88
N ILE A 328 -17.81 46.55 23.16
CA ILE A 328 -16.95 47.71 23.18
C ILE A 328 -16.98 48.35 21.78
N PRO A 329 -17.25 49.67 21.67
CA PRO A 329 -17.55 50.30 20.38
C PRO A 329 -16.30 50.60 19.57
N ASN A 330 -16.50 50.56 18.24
CA ASN A 330 -15.60 51.02 17.18
C ASN A 330 -14.86 52.33 17.54
N GLN A 331 -13.54 52.28 17.53
CA GLN A 331 -12.74 53.48 17.20
C GLN A 331 -12.17 53.37 15.80
N LYS A 332 -12.71 54.20 14.91
CA LYS A 332 -12.12 54.54 13.62
C LYS A 332 -10.81 55.27 13.88
N VAL A 333 -9.72 54.75 13.37
CA VAL A 333 -8.53 55.57 13.13
C VAL A 333 -8.39 55.77 11.62
N LYS A 334 -8.54 57.02 11.21
CA LYS A 334 -8.09 57.55 9.93
C LYS A 334 -6.58 57.75 10.00
N ILE A 335 -5.86 57.35 9.04
CA ILE A 335 -4.97 58.00 8.06
C ILE A 335 -4.22 56.87 7.37
#